data_502983e06d62a5648d2193d9373d0e71
#
_entry.id   502983e06d62a5648d2193d9373d0e71
#
_cell.length_a   1.000
_cell.length_b   1.000
_cell.length_c   1.000
_cell.angle_alpha   90.00
_cell.angle_beta   90.00
_cell.angle_gamma   90.00
#
_symmetry.space_group_name_H-M   'P 1'
#
loop_
_entity.id
_entity.type
_entity.pdbx_description
1 polymer ?
#
loop_
_entity_poly.entity_id
_entity_poly.type
_entity_poly.pdbx_seq_one_letter_code
_entity_poly.pdbx_strand_id
1 'polypeptide(L)'
;MTAAATQPDLRHFVRVYDDSLPAGLCQKLIENFHVLQRFQQYNGRNLRRGLEESEWTELNVTRFADAGFRAQFQERIDAALGRYNADIGLPIAVPNSRVTSDLILKRYRTGGAERFQLHFDAIHHVANRYLVMLWYLNDVAAGGETRFPQLELEIAPRTGRLLVFPPYWMFQHEGTAPLSGEKYILSTYLLFNVPPTPTPASTPVQAS
;
A
#
# COMPACT_ATOMS: atom_id res chain seq x y z
N MET A 1 24.06 -36.31 8.38
CA MET A 1 22.95 -35.97 7.49
C MET A 1 22.56 -34.54 7.78
N THR A 2 23.05 -33.57 7.01
CA THR A 2 22.67 -32.16 7.11
C THR A 2 21.25 -32.03 6.57
N ALA A 3 20.32 -31.67 7.44
CA ALA A 3 18.97 -31.29 7.00
C ALA A 3 19.10 -30.18 5.95
N ALA A 4 18.57 -30.41 4.76
CA ALA A 4 18.47 -29.37 3.76
C ALA A 4 17.67 -28.20 4.37
N ALA A 5 18.31 -27.05 4.50
CA ALA A 5 17.61 -25.84 4.94
C ALA A 5 16.50 -25.59 3.93
N THR A 6 15.27 -25.82 4.32
CA THR A 6 14.09 -25.43 3.54
C THR A 6 14.17 -23.92 3.32
N GLN A 7 14.28 -23.49 2.07
CA GLN A 7 14.22 -22.06 1.76
C GLN A 7 12.89 -21.49 2.30
N PRO A 8 12.91 -20.34 3.00
CA PRO A 8 11.68 -19.75 3.49
C PRO A 8 10.75 -19.45 2.30
N ASP A 9 9.53 -19.96 2.38
CA ASP A 9 8.50 -19.64 1.39
C ASP A 9 8.14 -18.14 1.49
N LEU A 10 8.36 -17.37 0.43
CA LEU A 10 8.09 -15.94 0.41
C LEU A 10 6.61 -15.62 0.71
N ARG A 11 5.69 -16.54 0.44
CA ARG A 11 4.27 -16.40 0.81
C ARG A 11 4.08 -16.18 2.31
N HIS A 12 5.02 -16.65 3.12
CA HIS A 12 5.02 -16.43 4.56
C HIS A 12 5.02 -14.94 4.94
N PHE A 13 5.56 -14.06 4.11
CA PHE A 13 5.63 -12.63 4.35
C PHE A 13 4.45 -11.85 3.78
N VAL A 14 3.51 -12.51 3.10
CA VAL A 14 2.25 -11.91 2.66
C VAL A 14 1.18 -12.30 3.66
N ARG A 15 0.62 -11.35 4.40
CA ARG A 15 -0.36 -11.58 5.46
C ARG A 15 -1.67 -10.86 5.15
N VAL A 16 -2.76 -11.54 5.47
CA VAL A 16 -4.12 -11.04 5.28
C VAL A 16 -4.83 -11.07 6.62
N TYR A 17 -5.45 -9.95 6.99
CA TYR A 17 -6.19 -9.79 8.24
C TYR A 17 -7.59 -9.29 7.94
N ASP A 18 -8.59 -10.12 8.15
CA ASP A 18 -9.99 -9.72 8.07
C ASP A 18 -10.37 -8.83 9.27
N ASP A 19 -11.40 -8.02 9.13
CA ASP A 19 -11.95 -7.13 10.16
C ASP A 19 -10.93 -6.12 10.75
N SER A 20 -9.87 -5.78 9.99
CA SER A 20 -8.86 -4.80 10.40
C SER A 20 -9.39 -3.37 10.46
N LEU A 21 -10.38 -3.03 9.61
CA LEU A 21 -11.17 -1.81 9.72
C LEU A 21 -12.66 -2.14 9.92
N PRO A 22 -13.36 -1.44 10.84
CA PRO A 22 -14.80 -1.57 10.95
C PRO A 22 -15.50 -1.20 9.64
N ALA A 23 -16.54 -1.95 9.25
CA ALA A 23 -17.32 -1.70 8.03
C ALA A 23 -17.88 -0.28 7.97
N GLY A 24 -18.35 0.27 9.11
CA GLY A 24 -18.84 1.65 9.18
C GLY A 24 -17.75 2.71 8.89
N LEU A 25 -16.48 2.44 9.23
CA LEU A 25 -15.37 3.33 8.87
C LEU A 25 -15.04 3.22 7.38
N CYS A 26 -15.05 2.01 6.83
CA CYS A 26 -14.87 1.80 5.38
C CYS A 26 -15.92 2.57 4.58
N GLN A 27 -17.19 2.45 4.97
CA GLN A 27 -18.30 3.17 4.33
C GLN A 27 -18.11 4.69 4.40
N LYS A 28 -17.77 5.24 5.58
CA LYS A 28 -17.49 6.68 5.73
C LYS A 28 -16.33 7.17 4.87
N LEU A 29 -15.28 6.38 4.71
CA LEU A 29 -14.16 6.72 3.84
C LEU A 29 -14.60 6.79 2.37
N ILE A 30 -15.45 5.87 1.91
CA ILE A 30 -16.02 5.89 0.55
C ILE A 30 -16.95 7.11 0.36
N GLU A 31 -17.82 7.40 1.32
CA GLU A 31 -18.70 8.57 1.29
C GLU A 31 -17.89 9.87 1.20
N ASN A 32 -16.86 10.02 2.04
CA ASN A 32 -15.96 11.16 2.02
C ASN A 32 -15.20 11.28 0.67
N PHE A 33 -14.82 10.15 0.07
CA PHE A 33 -14.25 10.17 -1.27
C PHE A 33 -15.19 10.84 -2.27
N HIS A 34 -16.48 10.51 -2.25
CA HIS A 34 -17.46 11.14 -3.13
C HIS A 34 -17.73 12.61 -2.80
N VAL A 35 -17.80 12.99 -1.53
CA VAL A 35 -17.97 14.39 -1.09
C VAL A 35 -16.78 15.26 -1.53
N LEU A 36 -15.58 14.72 -1.46
CA LEU A 36 -14.32 15.41 -1.79
C LEU A 36 -13.94 15.28 -3.27
N GLN A 37 -14.89 15.03 -4.17
CA GLN A 37 -14.66 14.78 -5.59
C GLN A 37 -13.75 15.82 -6.27
N ARG A 38 -13.87 17.09 -5.93
CA ARG A 38 -13.03 18.19 -6.48
C ARG A 38 -11.54 18.09 -6.16
N PHE A 39 -11.17 17.26 -5.18
CA PHE A 39 -9.78 17.07 -4.77
C PHE A 39 -9.21 15.72 -5.22
N GLN A 40 -10.01 14.93 -5.92
CA GLN A 40 -9.57 13.68 -6.50
C GLN A 40 -8.63 13.95 -7.67
N GLN A 41 -7.71 13.01 -7.88
CA GLN A 41 -6.78 13.03 -8.98
C GLN A 41 -6.92 11.74 -9.79
N TYR A 42 -7.00 11.87 -11.08
CA TYR A 42 -6.85 10.73 -11.99
C TYR A 42 -5.35 10.39 -12.08
N ASN A 43 -5.00 9.11 -12.12
CA ASN A 43 -3.62 8.68 -12.10
C ASN A 43 -3.39 7.42 -12.97
N GLY A 44 -2.11 7.10 -13.26
CA GLY A 44 -1.72 5.96 -14.07
C GLY A 44 -1.33 6.36 -15.48
N ARG A 45 -1.98 5.79 -16.48
CA ARG A 45 -1.70 5.97 -17.92
C ARG A 45 -1.55 7.44 -18.30
N ASN A 46 -0.50 7.74 -19.07
CA ASN A 46 -0.14 9.09 -19.54
C ASN A 46 0.30 10.09 -18.46
N LEU A 47 0.25 9.73 -17.17
CA LEU A 47 0.64 10.60 -16.07
C LEU A 47 1.92 10.12 -15.37
N ARG A 48 2.17 8.81 -15.37
CA ARG A 48 3.37 8.21 -14.77
C ARG A 48 4.04 7.26 -15.75
N ARG A 49 5.28 7.56 -16.11
CA ARG A 49 6.11 6.64 -16.89
C ARG A 49 6.25 5.31 -16.14
N GLY A 50 6.09 4.20 -16.86
CA GLY A 50 6.14 2.85 -16.29
C GLY A 50 4.80 2.36 -15.72
N LEU A 51 3.70 3.13 -15.89
CA LEU A 51 2.35 2.76 -15.49
C LEU A 51 1.34 2.91 -16.66
N GLU A 52 1.80 2.59 -17.87
CA GLU A 52 1.05 2.78 -19.11
C GLU A 52 -0.24 1.95 -19.19
N GLU A 53 -0.29 0.84 -18.43
CA GLU A 53 -1.46 -0.05 -18.38
C GLU A 53 -2.26 0.08 -17.07
N SER A 54 -1.98 1.11 -16.27
CA SER A 54 -2.64 1.36 -14.99
C SER A 54 -3.52 2.57 -15.07
N GLU A 55 -4.71 2.49 -14.47
CA GLU A 55 -5.64 3.63 -14.36
C GLU A 55 -6.40 3.55 -13.05
N TRP A 56 -6.55 4.68 -12.36
CA TRP A 56 -7.38 4.81 -11.15
C TRP A 56 -7.66 6.28 -10.83
N THR A 57 -8.65 6.50 -9.96
CA THR A 57 -8.87 7.81 -9.33
C THR A 57 -8.43 7.74 -7.88
N GLU A 58 -7.69 8.73 -7.38
CA GLU A 58 -7.20 8.75 -6.00
C GLU A 58 -7.54 10.03 -5.24
N LEU A 59 -7.60 9.90 -3.91
CA LEU A 59 -7.74 10.99 -2.96
C LEU A 59 -6.69 10.83 -1.85
N ASN A 60 -5.90 11.86 -1.60
CA ASN A 60 -5.01 11.91 -0.46
C ASN A 60 -5.81 12.22 0.81
N VAL A 61 -6.16 11.18 1.57
CA VAL A 61 -6.96 11.28 2.80
C VAL A 61 -6.23 12.06 3.89
N THR A 62 -4.91 11.91 3.99
CA THR A 62 -4.08 12.60 5.02
C THR A 62 -4.24 14.11 4.98
N ARG A 63 -4.48 14.69 3.80
CA ARG A 63 -4.65 16.15 3.64
C ARG A 63 -5.90 16.69 4.31
N PHE A 64 -6.92 15.85 4.51
CA PHE A 64 -8.22 16.21 5.08
C PHE A 64 -8.43 15.62 6.49
N ALA A 65 -7.49 14.78 6.93
CA ALA A 65 -7.55 14.13 8.23
C ALA A 65 -7.22 15.13 9.36
N ASP A 66 -8.06 15.18 10.38
CA ASP A 66 -7.76 15.87 11.63
C ASP A 66 -6.76 15.08 12.50
N ALA A 67 -6.33 15.69 13.61
CA ALA A 67 -5.35 15.06 14.50
C ALA A 67 -5.89 13.78 15.15
N GLY A 68 -7.18 13.73 15.47
CA GLY A 68 -7.83 12.56 16.06
C GLY A 68 -7.84 11.37 15.11
N PHE A 69 -8.25 11.59 13.86
CA PHE A 69 -8.20 10.55 12.83
C PHE A 69 -6.78 10.02 12.60
N ARG A 70 -5.79 10.93 12.51
CA ARG A 70 -4.38 10.53 12.31
C ARG A 70 -3.87 9.69 13.46
N ALA A 71 -4.16 10.07 14.71
CA ALA A 71 -3.76 9.32 15.89
C ALA A 71 -4.41 7.91 15.91
N GLN A 72 -5.73 7.82 15.70
CA GLN A 72 -6.43 6.55 15.62
C GLN A 72 -5.92 5.65 14.49
N PHE A 73 -5.56 6.24 13.35
CA PHE A 73 -5.02 5.46 12.23
C PHE A 73 -3.61 4.97 12.51
N GLN A 74 -2.78 5.78 13.19
CA GLN A 74 -1.45 5.35 13.65
C GLN A 74 -1.52 4.18 14.63
N GLU A 75 -2.46 4.20 15.58
CA GLU A 75 -2.69 3.08 16.50
C GLU A 75 -3.04 1.78 15.75
N ARG A 76 -3.86 1.87 14.69
CA ARG A 76 -4.19 0.71 13.83
C ARG A 76 -2.98 0.18 13.08
N ILE A 77 -2.14 1.07 12.56
CA ILE A 77 -0.89 0.71 11.89
C ILE A 77 0.03 0.00 12.88
N ASP A 78 0.21 0.55 14.08
CA ASP A 78 1.06 -0.02 15.13
C ASP A 78 0.56 -1.42 15.55
N ALA A 79 -0.75 -1.58 15.73
CA ALA A 79 -1.37 -2.86 16.06
C ALA A 79 -1.21 -3.89 14.92
N ALA A 80 -1.40 -3.47 13.68
CA ALA A 80 -1.22 -4.32 12.50
C ALA A 80 0.24 -4.77 12.35
N LEU A 81 1.20 -3.88 12.57
CA LEU A 81 2.63 -4.22 12.55
C LEU A 81 2.98 -5.20 13.68
N GLY A 82 2.45 -4.99 14.89
CA GLY A 82 2.63 -5.91 16.01
C GLY A 82 2.13 -7.32 15.67
N ARG A 83 0.92 -7.43 15.11
CA ARG A 83 0.36 -8.70 14.64
C ARG A 83 1.20 -9.32 13.52
N TYR A 84 1.61 -8.52 12.53
CA TYR A 84 2.47 -8.98 11.44
C TYR A 84 3.77 -9.57 11.96
N ASN A 85 4.47 -8.87 12.89
CA ASN A 85 5.70 -9.35 13.49
C ASN A 85 5.52 -10.66 14.27
N ALA A 86 4.42 -10.79 15.02
CA ALA A 86 4.09 -12.03 15.71
C ALA A 86 3.88 -13.21 14.74
N ASP A 87 3.19 -12.95 13.63
CA ASP A 87 2.83 -13.99 12.65
C ASP A 87 4.01 -14.43 11.78
N ILE A 88 4.94 -13.52 11.43
CA ILE A 88 6.11 -13.87 10.63
C ILE A 88 7.27 -14.45 11.45
N GLY A 89 7.33 -14.16 12.76
CA GLY A 89 8.25 -14.79 13.70
C GLY A 89 9.74 -14.61 13.41
N LEU A 90 10.14 -13.49 12.79
CA LEU A 90 11.55 -13.23 12.51
C LEU A 90 12.33 -12.99 13.79
N PRO A 91 13.62 -13.47 13.88
CA PRO A 91 14.48 -13.20 15.03
C PRO A 91 14.67 -11.70 15.32
N ILE A 92 14.67 -10.89 14.26
CA ILE A 92 14.68 -9.43 14.34
C ILE A 92 13.36 -8.95 13.77
N ALA A 93 12.54 -8.32 14.59
CA ALA A 93 11.24 -7.81 14.18
C ALA A 93 11.37 -6.71 13.13
N VAL A 94 10.38 -6.62 12.24
CA VAL A 94 10.24 -5.48 11.33
C VAL A 94 10.06 -4.22 12.17
N PRO A 95 10.90 -3.19 11.98
CA PRO A 95 10.91 -2.02 12.86
C PRO A 95 9.64 -1.18 12.73
N ASN A 96 9.25 -0.51 13.81
CA ASN A 96 8.25 0.55 13.77
C ASN A 96 8.94 1.91 13.71
N SER A 97 9.11 2.46 12.53
CA SER A 97 9.68 3.79 12.34
C SER A 97 8.74 4.92 12.76
N ARG A 98 7.43 4.64 12.92
CA ARG A 98 6.35 5.63 13.07
C ARG A 98 6.31 6.69 11.96
N VAL A 99 7.04 6.46 10.87
CA VAL A 99 7.00 7.31 9.68
C VAL A 99 6.24 6.55 8.60
N THR A 100 5.15 7.13 8.17
CA THR A 100 4.30 6.56 7.12
C THR A 100 4.22 7.51 5.93
N SER A 101 3.94 6.97 4.77
CA SER A 101 3.47 7.77 3.65
C SER A 101 2.05 8.28 3.91
N ASP A 102 1.58 9.20 3.09
CA ASP A 102 0.17 9.60 3.12
C ASP A 102 -0.76 8.40 2.94
N LEU A 103 -1.94 8.48 3.57
CA LEU A 103 -3.04 7.57 3.32
C LEU A 103 -3.70 7.94 1.99
N ILE A 104 -3.59 7.07 1.02
CA ILE A 104 -4.16 7.27 -0.32
C ILE A 104 -5.33 6.32 -0.53
N LEU A 105 -6.53 6.88 -0.70
CA LEU A 105 -7.70 6.15 -1.11
C LEU A 105 -7.75 6.12 -2.63
N LYS A 106 -7.90 4.93 -3.21
CA LYS A 106 -7.99 4.71 -4.65
C LYS A 106 -9.30 4.04 -4.99
N ARG A 107 -9.94 4.49 -6.07
CA ARG A 107 -11.09 3.85 -6.69
C ARG A 107 -10.71 3.30 -8.05
N TYR A 108 -11.19 2.10 -8.33
CA TYR A 108 -11.15 1.45 -9.64
C TYR A 108 -12.58 1.18 -10.09
N ARG A 109 -12.97 1.71 -11.25
CA ARG A 109 -14.31 1.52 -11.83
C ARG A 109 -14.42 0.18 -12.53
N THR A 110 -15.64 -0.35 -12.56
CA THR A 110 -15.99 -1.51 -13.36
C THR A 110 -15.86 -1.20 -14.85
N GLY A 111 -15.54 -2.20 -15.66
CA GLY A 111 -15.46 -2.05 -17.11
C GLY A 111 -14.12 -2.41 -17.72
N GLY A 112 -13.17 -2.86 -16.89
CA GLY A 112 -11.95 -3.52 -17.34
C GLY A 112 -10.76 -2.62 -17.68
N ALA A 113 -10.93 -1.29 -17.69
CA ALA A 113 -9.83 -0.36 -17.98
C ALA A 113 -9.03 0.01 -16.71
N GLU A 114 -9.72 0.24 -15.60
CA GLU A 114 -9.07 0.68 -14.36
C GLU A 114 -8.50 -0.51 -13.59
N ARG A 115 -7.17 -0.60 -13.57
CA ARG A 115 -6.38 -1.64 -12.90
C ARG A 115 -5.04 -1.08 -12.48
N PHE A 116 -4.28 -1.85 -11.72
CA PHE A 116 -2.87 -1.56 -11.47
C PHE A 116 -2.04 -2.71 -12.06
N GLN A 117 -1.21 -2.39 -13.03
CA GLN A 117 -0.36 -3.36 -13.71
C GLN A 117 0.67 -4.01 -12.77
N LEU A 118 1.33 -5.07 -13.21
CA LEU A 118 2.40 -5.75 -12.46
C LEU A 118 3.53 -4.77 -12.13
N HIS A 119 3.88 -4.66 -10.83
CA HIS A 119 4.87 -3.74 -10.30
C HIS A 119 5.41 -4.20 -8.94
N PHE A 120 6.36 -3.47 -8.40
CA PHE A 120 6.72 -3.46 -6.99
C PHE A 120 6.85 -2.01 -6.51
N ASP A 121 6.71 -1.78 -5.20
CA ASP A 121 6.43 -0.43 -4.66
C ASP A 121 7.66 0.35 -4.22
N ALA A 122 8.79 -0.34 -3.90
CA ALA A 122 10.00 0.31 -3.38
C ALA A 122 11.02 0.52 -4.49
N ILE A 123 10.83 1.60 -5.27
CA ILE A 123 11.70 1.91 -6.42
C ILE A 123 11.98 3.41 -6.51
N HIS A 124 13.14 3.79 -7.01
CA HIS A 124 13.54 5.18 -7.26
C HIS A 124 13.37 6.08 -6.02
N HIS A 125 12.60 7.15 -6.12
CA HIS A 125 12.37 8.15 -5.06
C HIS A 125 11.53 7.63 -3.88
N VAL A 126 10.93 6.44 -3.99
CA VAL A 126 10.16 5.78 -2.92
C VAL A 126 10.84 4.50 -2.42
N ALA A 127 12.15 4.35 -2.65
CA ALA A 127 12.92 3.17 -2.24
C ALA A 127 13.02 2.99 -0.71
N ASN A 128 12.69 4.02 0.07
CA ASN A 128 12.63 3.97 1.53
C ASN A 128 11.37 3.28 2.09
N ARG A 129 10.45 2.82 1.26
CA ARG A 129 9.32 1.98 1.68
C ARG A 129 9.80 0.61 2.10
N TYR A 130 9.34 0.10 3.25
CA TYR A 130 9.74 -1.24 3.70
C TYR A 130 8.58 -2.18 4.03
N LEU A 131 7.37 -1.67 4.21
CA LEU A 131 6.17 -2.48 4.41
C LEU A 131 4.95 -1.77 3.80
N VAL A 132 4.15 -2.53 3.06
CA VAL A 132 2.87 -2.09 2.50
C VAL A 132 1.76 -2.42 3.47
N MET A 133 0.83 -1.49 3.66
CA MET A 133 -0.46 -1.72 4.31
C MET A 133 -1.57 -1.27 3.36
N LEU A 134 -2.37 -2.23 2.89
CA LEU A 134 -3.45 -2.02 1.93
C LEU A 134 -4.75 -2.56 2.51
N TRP A 135 -5.70 -1.68 2.78
CA TRP A 135 -7.05 -2.06 3.20
C TRP A 135 -8.02 -2.03 2.02
N TYR A 136 -8.83 -3.07 1.89
CA TYR A 136 -10.00 -3.07 1.02
C TYR A 136 -11.17 -2.46 1.77
N LEU A 137 -11.85 -1.49 1.16
CA LEU A 137 -12.94 -0.75 1.82
C LEU A 137 -14.32 -1.31 1.49
N ASN A 138 -14.42 -2.18 0.47
CA ASN A 138 -15.67 -2.83 0.08
C ASN A 138 -15.42 -4.21 -0.49
N ASP A 139 -16.48 -5.00 -0.55
CA ASP A 139 -16.50 -6.27 -1.24
C ASP A 139 -16.60 -6.04 -2.75
N VAL A 140 -15.96 -6.90 -3.53
CA VAL A 140 -16.10 -6.99 -5.00
C VAL A 140 -16.36 -8.46 -5.33
N ALA A 141 -17.53 -8.75 -5.91
CA ALA A 141 -17.97 -10.14 -6.12
C ALA A 141 -17.19 -10.83 -7.27
N ALA A 142 -16.61 -10.08 -8.20
CA ALA A 142 -15.81 -10.64 -9.30
C ALA A 142 -14.75 -9.62 -9.75
N GLY A 143 -13.53 -10.09 -9.93
CA GLY A 143 -12.37 -9.26 -10.25
C GLY A 143 -11.90 -8.41 -9.06
N GLY A 144 -10.95 -7.52 -9.31
CA GLY A 144 -10.42 -6.59 -8.31
C GLY A 144 -9.42 -7.21 -7.32
N GLU A 145 -9.00 -8.45 -7.50
CA GLU A 145 -8.02 -9.11 -6.65
C GLU A 145 -6.67 -8.41 -6.70
N THR A 146 -5.90 -8.53 -5.61
CA THR A 146 -4.46 -8.30 -5.64
C THR A 146 -3.77 -9.63 -5.86
N ARG A 147 -3.02 -9.75 -6.97
CA ARG A 147 -2.33 -10.96 -7.37
C ARG A 147 -0.83 -10.82 -7.21
N PHE A 148 -0.19 -11.88 -6.75
CA PHE A 148 1.27 -12.07 -6.72
C PHE A 148 1.59 -13.26 -7.62
N PRO A 149 1.74 -13.08 -8.94
CA PRO A 149 1.84 -14.20 -9.88
C PRO A 149 2.98 -15.16 -9.58
N GLN A 150 4.15 -14.64 -9.17
CA GLN A 150 5.33 -15.45 -8.84
C GLN A 150 5.18 -16.26 -7.54
N LEU A 151 4.24 -15.88 -6.67
CA LEU A 151 3.93 -16.56 -5.42
C LEU A 151 2.67 -17.42 -5.52
N GLU A 152 1.99 -17.40 -6.65
CA GLU A 152 0.70 -18.09 -6.84
C GLU A 152 -0.33 -17.70 -5.77
N LEU A 153 -0.35 -16.40 -5.38
CA LEU A 153 -1.28 -15.85 -4.41
C LEU A 153 -2.26 -14.89 -5.07
N GLU A 154 -3.52 -14.98 -4.65
CA GLU A 154 -4.59 -14.10 -5.07
C GLU A 154 -5.45 -13.72 -3.86
N ILE A 155 -5.59 -12.43 -3.61
CA ILE A 155 -6.30 -11.89 -2.46
C ILE A 155 -7.53 -11.11 -2.95
N ALA A 156 -8.71 -11.65 -2.69
CA ALA A 156 -9.98 -11.04 -3.03
C ALA A 156 -10.27 -9.83 -2.13
N PRO A 157 -10.84 -8.74 -2.68
CA PRO A 157 -11.32 -7.60 -1.90
C PRO A 157 -12.44 -8.02 -0.95
N ARG A 158 -12.31 -7.62 0.32
CA ARG A 158 -13.37 -7.75 1.35
C ARG A 158 -13.35 -6.52 2.24
N THR A 159 -14.51 -6.06 2.63
CA THR A 159 -14.69 -4.91 3.52
C THR A 159 -13.87 -5.06 4.80
N GLY A 160 -12.99 -4.10 5.08
CA GLY A 160 -12.16 -4.08 6.28
C GLY A 160 -10.95 -5.00 6.26
N ARG A 161 -10.73 -5.78 5.19
CA ARG A 161 -9.56 -6.65 5.03
C ARG A 161 -8.29 -5.84 4.83
N LEU A 162 -7.24 -6.16 5.58
CA LEU A 162 -5.88 -5.63 5.44
C LEU A 162 -4.97 -6.67 4.77
N LEU A 163 -4.25 -6.24 3.77
CA LEU A 163 -3.15 -6.96 3.16
C LEU A 163 -1.83 -6.28 3.55
N VAL A 164 -0.87 -7.06 4.09
CA VAL A 164 0.46 -6.59 4.51
C VAL A 164 1.53 -7.42 3.81
N PHE A 165 2.51 -6.76 3.20
CA PHE A 165 3.62 -7.43 2.51
C PHE A 165 4.82 -6.49 2.30
N PRO A 166 6.04 -7.03 2.07
CA PRO A 166 7.21 -6.22 1.72
C PRO A 166 7.08 -5.62 0.31
N PRO A 167 7.51 -4.35 0.08
CA PRO A 167 7.32 -3.65 -1.20
C PRO A 167 8.36 -3.97 -2.28
N TYR A 168 9.17 -5.01 -2.10
CA TYR A 168 10.37 -5.26 -2.91
C TYR A 168 10.09 -6.12 -4.16
N TRP A 169 11.06 -6.21 -5.06
CA TRP A 169 11.00 -6.93 -6.35
C TRP A 169 10.62 -8.43 -6.24
N MET A 170 10.82 -9.05 -5.08
CA MET A 170 10.40 -10.43 -4.81
C MET A 170 8.87 -10.56 -4.60
N PHE A 171 8.20 -9.44 -4.37
CA PHE A 171 6.76 -9.33 -4.11
C PHE A 171 6.07 -8.52 -5.20
N GLN A 172 6.46 -8.79 -6.48
CA GLN A 172 5.77 -8.18 -7.61
C GLN A 172 4.29 -8.57 -7.58
N HIS A 173 3.45 -7.57 -7.73
CA HIS A 173 2.00 -7.74 -7.63
C HIS A 173 1.26 -6.84 -8.61
N GLU A 174 0.02 -7.20 -8.87
CA GLU A 174 -0.92 -6.42 -9.68
C GLU A 174 -2.27 -6.30 -8.98
N GLY A 175 -3.01 -5.25 -9.31
CA GLY A 175 -4.41 -5.13 -8.95
C GLY A 175 -5.27 -5.35 -10.18
N THR A 176 -6.02 -6.46 -10.22
CA THR A 176 -6.90 -6.75 -11.37
C THR A 176 -8.07 -5.76 -11.43
N ALA A 177 -8.62 -5.56 -12.64
CA ALA A 177 -9.80 -4.74 -12.81
C ALA A 177 -11.01 -5.36 -12.10
N PRO A 178 -11.85 -4.57 -11.41
CA PRO A 178 -13.10 -5.07 -10.88
C PRO A 178 -14.09 -5.36 -12.02
N LEU A 179 -14.75 -6.50 -11.97
CA LEU A 179 -15.74 -6.94 -12.94
C LEU A 179 -17.18 -6.74 -12.45
N SER A 180 -17.35 -6.60 -11.12
CA SER A 180 -18.66 -6.38 -10.51
C SER A 180 -18.58 -5.27 -9.45
N GLY A 181 -19.10 -4.09 -9.79
CA GLY A 181 -19.04 -2.93 -8.91
C GLY A 181 -17.66 -2.26 -8.89
N GLU A 182 -17.57 -1.14 -8.21
CA GLU A 182 -16.32 -0.40 -8.04
C GLU A 182 -15.49 -1.00 -6.88
N LYS A 183 -14.17 -0.93 -6.99
CA LYS A 183 -13.24 -1.32 -5.93
C LYS A 183 -12.66 -0.09 -5.28
N TYR A 184 -12.69 -0.05 -3.94
CA TYR A 184 -12.05 0.99 -3.14
C TYR A 184 -10.99 0.37 -2.25
N ILE A 185 -9.79 0.96 -2.26
CA ILE A 185 -8.70 0.60 -1.35
C ILE A 185 -8.14 1.83 -0.67
N LEU A 186 -7.62 1.65 0.54
CA LEU A 186 -6.83 2.65 1.25
C LEU A 186 -5.44 2.06 1.46
N SER A 187 -4.39 2.80 1.11
CA SER A 187 -3.03 2.30 1.26
C SER A 187 -2.09 3.32 1.88
N THR A 188 -1.12 2.80 2.62
CA THR A 188 0.05 3.53 3.12
C THR A 188 1.25 2.59 3.18
N TYR A 189 2.41 3.17 3.39
CA TYR A 189 3.68 2.45 3.52
C TYR A 189 4.38 2.88 4.80
N LEU A 190 5.01 1.94 5.49
CA LEU A 190 6.01 2.27 6.50
C LEU A 190 7.31 2.64 5.79
N LEU A 191 7.95 3.72 6.26
CA LEU A 191 9.12 4.31 5.62
C LEU A 191 10.32 4.25 6.55
N PHE A 192 11.48 3.88 6.02
CA PHE A 192 12.73 4.15 6.73
C PHE A 192 12.98 5.65 6.81
N ASN A 193 13.45 6.12 7.96
CA ASN A 193 13.99 7.47 8.09
C ASN A 193 15.27 7.56 7.26
N VAL A 194 15.20 8.22 6.11
CA VAL A 194 16.40 8.57 5.36
C VAL A 194 16.91 9.90 5.91
N PRO A 195 18.12 9.96 6.49
CA PRO A 195 18.72 11.23 6.89
C PRO A 195 18.76 12.17 5.67
N PRO A 196 18.57 13.48 5.83
CA PRO A 196 18.72 14.41 4.72
C PRO A 196 20.12 14.23 4.11
N THR A 197 20.17 14.09 2.79
CA THR A 197 21.44 14.02 2.06
C THR A 197 22.25 15.26 2.41
N PRO A 198 23.52 15.15 2.86
CA PRO A 198 24.34 16.32 3.13
C PRO A 198 24.38 17.17 1.88
N THR A 199 23.96 18.43 1.99
CA THR A 199 24.15 19.40 0.91
C THR A 199 25.65 19.48 0.61
N PRO A 200 26.09 19.28 -0.64
CA PRO A 200 27.51 19.44 -0.96
C PRO A 200 27.97 20.81 -0.46
N ALA A 201 29.02 20.83 0.37
CA ALA A 201 29.61 22.06 0.80
C ALA A 201 29.94 22.90 -0.44
N SER A 202 29.36 24.11 -0.53
CA SER A 202 29.69 25.05 -1.59
C SER A 202 31.19 25.30 -1.56
N THR A 203 31.91 24.81 -2.55
CA THR A 203 33.35 25.11 -2.71
C THR A 203 33.48 26.61 -2.83
N PRO A 204 34.28 27.30 -1.97
CA PRO A 204 34.49 28.74 -2.13
C PRO A 204 35.12 28.98 -3.50
N VAL A 205 34.45 29.79 -4.31
CA VAL A 205 35.06 30.32 -5.54
C VAL A 205 36.25 31.19 -5.11
N GLN A 206 37.47 30.69 -5.38
CA GLN A 206 38.66 31.53 -5.24
C GLN A 206 38.58 32.64 -6.28
N ALA A 207 38.40 33.87 -5.80
CA ALA A 207 38.55 35.05 -6.65
C ALA A 207 40.03 35.22 -7.02
N SER A 208 40.31 35.14 -8.32
CA SER A 208 41.60 35.51 -8.93
C SER A 208 41.66 37.03 -9.13
#